data_87dbc44a3fc253bd2cb3da4c07777ea3
#
_entry.id   87dbc44a3fc253bd2cb3da4c07777ea3
#
_cell.length_a   1.000
_cell.length_b   1.000
_cell.length_c   1.000
_cell.angle_alpha   90.00
_cell.angle_beta   90.00
_cell.angle_gamma   90.00
#
_symmetry.space_group_name_H-M   'P 1'
#
loop_
_entity.id
_entity.type
_entity.pdbx_description
1 polymer ?
#
loop_
_entity_poly.entity_id
_entity_poly.type
_entity_poly.pdbx_seq_one_letter_code
_entity_poly.pdbx_strand_id
1 'polypeptide(L)'
;MLNQLIPIASTFSAAAHNHYGSTGLAFVPVPQIVGITGACENVDTLFKVKSHVPVPLFFSQTGQLTLEQALQHYPGVYTTMVSGRDEEIEDERHLRQFLLTEEEFDWSMVSPGAEYDEEKMYSAMLEHIEAAIKAMSRAVVEHHGETLESAFGRDVAGLPHRSPSATQRTGE
;
A
#
# COMPACT_ATOMS: atom_id res chain seq x y z
N MET A 1 -11.87 -14.25 17.70
CA MET A 1 -11.08 -13.94 16.49
C MET A 1 -11.39 -12.54 15.94
N LEU A 2 -12.59 -12.20 15.48
CA LEU A 2 -12.94 -10.85 14.98
C LEU A 2 -12.62 -9.73 15.98
N ASN A 3 -12.92 -9.92 17.25
CA ASN A 3 -12.62 -8.92 18.30
C ASN A 3 -11.13 -8.63 18.50
N GLN A 4 -10.26 -9.49 18.01
CA GLN A 4 -8.80 -9.31 18.04
C GLN A 4 -8.28 -8.69 16.74
N LEU A 5 -8.90 -9.03 15.59
CA LEU A 5 -8.47 -8.52 14.28
C LEU A 5 -8.85 -7.06 14.04
N ILE A 6 -10.04 -6.64 14.49
CA ILE A 6 -10.51 -5.26 14.30
C ILE A 6 -9.56 -4.22 14.92
N PRO A 7 -9.13 -4.36 16.20
CA PRO A 7 -8.16 -3.42 16.78
C PRO A 7 -6.83 -3.40 16.04
N ILE A 8 -6.32 -4.56 15.60
CA ILE A 8 -5.06 -4.67 14.84
C ILE A 8 -5.19 -3.92 13.50
N ALA A 9 -6.26 -4.18 12.75
CA ALA A 9 -6.51 -3.51 11.47
C ALA A 9 -6.69 -1.99 11.65
N SER A 10 -7.36 -1.56 12.72
CA SER A 10 -7.52 -0.14 13.06
C SER A 10 -6.17 0.53 13.35
N THR A 11 -5.33 -0.11 14.17
CA THR A 11 -3.97 0.40 14.46
C THR A 11 -3.11 0.47 13.21
N PHE A 12 -3.15 -0.56 12.37
CA PHE A 12 -2.42 -0.59 11.10
C PHE A 12 -2.83 0.58 10.19
N SER A 13 -4.14 0.79 9.99
CA SER A 13 -4.66 1.86 9.14
C SER A 13 -4.31 3.25 9.67
N ALA A 14 -4.43 3.45 10.99
CA ALA A 14 -4.05 4.72 11.64
C ALA A 14 -2.55 4.99 11.49
N ALA A 15 -1.71 3.97 11.66
CA ALA A 15 -0.27 4.09 11.51
C ALA A 15 0.13 4.43 10.07
N ALA A 16 -0.53 3.84 9.06
CA ALA A 16 -0.33 4.18 7.66
C ALA A 16 -0.62 5.66 7.39
N HIS A 17 -1.80 6.15 7.79
CA HIS A 17 -2.16 7.56 7.61
C HIS A 17 -1.20 8.51 8.33
N ASN A 18 -0.80 8.20 9.57
CA ASN A 18 0.14 9.00 10.34
C ASN A 18 1.52 9.03 9.67
N HIS A 19 2.00 7.89 9.17
CA HIS A 19 3.27 7.80 8.48
C HIS A 19 3.28 8.68 7.24
N TYR A 20 2.38 8.44 6.30
CA TYR A 20 2.33 9.19 5.04
C TYR A 20 2.05 10.69 5.24
N GLY A 21 1.17 11.05 6.17
CA GLY A 21 0.95 12.44 6.51
C GLY A 21 2.18 13.14 7.08
N SER A 22 3.05 12.42 7.80
CA SER A 22 4.30 12.96 8.36
C SER A 22 5.43 13.10 7.33
N THR A 23 5.36 12.40 6.20
CA THR A 23 6.36 12.48 5.11
C THR A 23 6.07 13.59 4.10
N GLY A 24 5.00 14.37 4.30
CA GLY A 24 4.63 15.46 3.41
C GLY A 24 3.82 15.04 2.18
N LEU A 25 3.43 13.77 2.10
CA LEU A 25 2.55 13.28 1.05
C LEU A 25 1.11 13.76 1.27
N ALA A 26 0.45 14.19 0.21
CA ALA A 26 -0.95 14.58 0.25
C ALA A 26 -1.88 13.37 0.11
N PHE A 27 -2.89 13.26 0.98
CA PHE A 27 -3.91 12.21 0.86
C PHE A 27 -4.84 12.45 -0.31
N VAL A 28 -5.03 11.43 -1.16
CA VAL A 28 -5.94 11.47 -2.31
C VAL A 28 -7.03 10.43 -2.13
N PRO A 29 -8.31 10.83 -2.04
CA PRO A 29 -9.42 9.90 -2.03
C PRO A 29 -9.62 9.30 -3.44
N VAL A 30 -9.46 7.99 -3.55
CA VAL A 30 -9.61 7.25 -4.81
C VAL A 30 -11.04 6.75 -4.98
N PRO A 31 -11.68 6.98 -6.14
CA PRO A 31 -12.99 6.41 -6.45
C PRO A 31 -12.98 4.89 -6.45
N GLN A 32 -13.98 4.27 -5.83
CA GLN A 32 -14.11 2.80 -5.79
C GLN A 32 -14.72 2.22 -7.08
N ILE A 33 -15.49 3.02 -7.82
CA ILE A 33 -16.11 2.60 -9.08
C ILE A 33 -15.52 3.45 -10.19
N VAL A 34 -14.85 2.80 -11.13
CA VAL A 34 -14.05 3.46 -12.16
C VAL A 34 -14.27 2.81 -13.53
N GLY A 35 -13.97 3.55 -14.59
CA GLY A 35 -13.97 3.03 -15.96
C GLY A 35 -12.67 2.31 -16.33
N ILE A 36 -11.58 2.66 -15.66
CA ILE A 36 -10.25 2.07 -15.80
C ILE A 36 -9.64 2.00 -14.41
N THR A 37 -9.03 0.87 -14.03
CA THR A 37 -8.45 0.70 -12.69
C THR A 37 -6.98 1.09 -12.65
N GLY A 38 -6.14 0.48 -13.48
CA GLY A 38 -4.69 0.71 -13.54
C GLY A 38 -4.11 0.30 -14.88
N ALA A 39 -2.83 0.58 -15.08
CA ALA A 39 -2.14 0.30 -16.33
C ALA A 39 -1.54 -1.13 -16.38
N CYS A 40 -1.22 -1.71 -15.22
CA CYS A 40 -0.50 -2.99 -15.12
C CYS A 40 -1.35 -4.11 -14.50
N GLU A 41 -2.64 -3.86 -14.28
CA GLU A 41 -3.53 -4.79 -13.60
C GLU A 41 -4.00 -5.92 -14.53
N ASN A 42 -4.25 -7.10 -13.92
CA ASN A 42 -4.82 -8.21 -14.67
C ASN A 42 -6.31 -7.94 -14.94
N VAL A 43 -6.64 -7.72 -16.21
CA VAL A 43 -8.00 -7.40 -16.64
C VAL A 43 -9.00 -8.54 -16.46
N ASP A 44 -8.49 -9.78 -16.31
CA ASP A 44 -9.35 -10.95 -16.12
C ASP A 44 -9.86 -11.07 -14.68
N THR A 45 -9.21 -10.37 -13.73
CA THR A 45 -9.61 -10.35 -12.32
C THR A 45 -10.39 -9.08 -11.92
N LEU A 46 -10.96 -8.38 -12.87
CA LEU A 46 -11.76 -7.18 -12.63
C LEU A 46 -13.18 -7.53 -12.18
N PHE A 47 -13.59 -7.09 -11.00
CA PHE A 47 -15.00 -7.07 -10.61
C PHE A 47 -15.78 -6.09 -11.46
N LYS A 48 -16.67 -6.60 -12.31
CA LYS A 48 -17.55 -5.79 -13.17
C LYS A 48 -18.74 -5.27 -12.37
N VAL A 49 -18.96 -3.96 -12.44
CA VAL A 49 -20.07 -3.30 -11.75
C VAL A 49 -21.22 -3.10 -12.73
N LYS A 50 -22.40 -3.65 -12.38
CA LYS A 50 -23.62 -3.43 -13.16
C LYS A 50 -24.12 -2.00 -12.92
N SER A 51 -24.27 -1.23 -13.99
CA SER A 51 -24.67 0.17 -13.94
C SER A 51 -25.67 0.50 -15.05
N HIS A 52 -26.34 1.62 -14.94
CA HIS A 52 -27.21 2.20 -15.97
C HIS A 52 -26.45 3.06 -16.98
N VAL A 53 -25.19 3.38 -16.72
CA VAL A 53 -24.36 4.10 -17.70
C VAL A 53 -23.91 3.18 -18.84
N PRO A 54 -23.78 3.69 -20.09
CA PRO A 54 -23.49 2.86 -21.26
C PRO A 54 -22.00 2.53 -21.41
N VAL A 55 -21.21 2.66 -20.37
CA VAL A 55 -19.78 2.33 -20.36
C VAL A 55 -19.49 1.25 -19.31
N PRO A 56 -18.50 0.38 -19.53
CA PRO A 56 -18.06 -0.57 -18.54
C PRO A 56 -17.59 0.13 -17.26
N LEU A 57 -18.01 -0.37 -16.12
CA LEU A 57 -17.52 0.08 -14.81
C LEU A 57 -16.99 -1.12 -14.03
N PHE A 58 -15.96 -0.85 -13.25
CA PHE A 58 -15.24 -1.84 -12.48
C PHE A 58 -15.04 -1.36 -11.03
N PHE A 59 -14.92 -2.29 -10.12
CA PHE A 59 -14.41 -2.00 -8.79
C PHE A 59 -12.91 -1.77 -8.88
N SER A 60 -12.41 -0.72 -8.25
CA SER A 60 -11.01 -0.33 -8.38
C SER A 60 -10.06 -1.35 -7.76
N GLN A 61 -9.03 -1.75 -8.49
CA GLN A 61 -7.95 -2.60 -8.01
C GLN A 61 -6.78 -1.81 -7.45
N THR A 62 -6.59 -0.56 -7.89
CA THR A 62 -5.49 0.33 -7.50
C THR A 62 -5.90 1.79 -7.58
N GLY A 63 -5.20 2.65 -6.85
CA GLY A 63 -5.31 4.10 -6.93
C GLY A 63 -4.44 4.74 -8.01
N GLN A 64 -3.58 3.96 -8.68
CA GLN A 64 -2.52 4.41 -9.56
C GLN A 64 -2.91 5.60 -10.44
N LEU A 65 -3.91 5.44 -11.33
CA LEU A 65 -4.27 6.51 -12.28
C LEU A 65 -4.76 7.79 -11.63
N THR A 66 -5.38 7.68 -10.44
CA THR A 66 -5.82 8.85 -9.68
C THR A 66 -4.64 9.54 -9.00
N LEU A 67 -3.69 8.77 -8.49
CA LEU A 67 -2.47 9.29 -7.88
C LEU A 67 -1.58 9.96 -8.94
N GLU A 68 -1.35 9.32 -10.09
CA GLU A 68 -0.61 9.90 -11.22
C GLU A 68 -1.19 11.23 -11.70
N GLN A 69 -2.52 11.37 -11.72
CA GLN A 69 -3.18 12.64 -12.04
C GLN A 69 -2.93 13.70 -10.96
N ALA A 70 -2.93 13.30 -9.69
CA ALA A 70 -2.70 14.20 -8.58
C ALA A 70 -1.25 14.70 -8.51
N LEU A 71 -0.27 13.90 -8.97
CA LEU A 71 1.15 14.29 -9.07
C LEU A 71 1.38 15.49 -10.00
N GLN A 72 0.44 15.83 -10.87
CA GLN A 72 0.53 17.06 -11.67
C GLN A 72 0.44 18.35 -10.81
N HIS A 73 -0.04 18.23 -9.58
CA HIS A 73 -0.27 19.35 -8.67
C HIS A 73 0.45 19.22 -7.32
N TYR A 74 0.83 18.01 -6.94
CA TYR A 74 1.48 17.69 -5.67
C TYR A 74 2.73 16.86 -5.94
N PRO A 75 3.88 17.17 -5.33
CA PRO A 75 5.12 16.44 -5.56
C PRO A 75 5.10 15.01 -4.99
N GLY A 76 4.16 14.72 -4.10
CA GLY A 76 3.96 13.41 -3.55
C GLY A 76 2.55 13.22 -2.98
N VAL A 77 1.99 12.06 -3.21
CA VAL A 77 0.62 11.71 -2.86
C VAL A 77 0.53 10.30 -2.32
N TYR A 78 -0.51 10.02 -1.54
CA TYR A 78 -0.81 8.66 -1.10
C TYR A 78 -2.32 8.43 -1.01
N THR A 79 -2.68 7.17 -1.00
CA THR A 79 -4.04 6.74 -0.67
C THR A 79 -4.04 5.51 0.23
N THR A 80 -5.13 5.29 0.93
CA THR A 80 -5.48 4.02 1.56
C THR A 80 -6.90 3.72 1.12
N MET A 81 -7.07 2.62 0.42
CA MET A 81 -8.32 2.25 -0.21
C MET A 81 -8.65 0.77 -0.03
N VAL A 82 -9.88 0.42 -0.29
CA VAL A 82 -10.27 -0.98 -0.43
C VAL A 82 -10.05 -1.39 -1.88
N SER A 83 -9.23 -2.39 -2.10
CA SER A 83 -9.02 -3.03 -3.39
C SER A 83 -9.78 -4.34 -3.50
N GLY A 84 -10.11 -4.76 -4.70
CA GLY A 84 -10.75 -6.04 -4.93
C GLY A 84 -10.33 -6.70 -6.24
N ARG A 85 -10.14 -8.03 -6.20
CA ARG A 85 -9.80 -8.85 -7.34
C ARG A 85 -10.71 -10.07 -7.39
N ASP A 86 -11.27 -10.35 -8.57
CA ASP A 86 -12.11 -11.53 -8.81
C ASP A 86 -11.23 -12.75 -9.14
N GLU A 87 -10.43 -13.14 -8.13
CA GLU A 87 -9.52 -14.28 -8.25
C GLU A 87 -10.32 -15.59 -8.30
N GLU A 88 -9.88 -16.53 -9.15
CA GLU A 88 -10.47 -17.88 -9.22
C GLU A 88 -10.14 -18.70 -7.96
N ILE A 89 -8.94 -18.49 -7.42
CA ILE A 89 -8.44 -19.21 -6.24
C ILE A 89 -8.44 -18.26 -5.05
N GLU A 90 -9.09 -18.68 -3.97
CA GLU A 90 -9.07 -18.02 -2.69
C GLU A 90 -8.34 -18.90 -1.68
N ASP A 91 -7.31 -18.38 -1.04
CA ASP A 91 -6.52 -19.05 -0.03
C ASP A 91 -6.22 -18.12 1.16
N GLU A 92 -5.35 -18.54 2.07
CA GLU A 92 -4.98 -17.75 3.25
C GLU A 92 -4.26 -16.43 2.93
N ARG A 93 -3.77 -16.26 1.72
CA ARG A 93 -3.01 -15.08 1.27
C ARG A 93 -3.72 -14.25 0.22
N HIS A 94 -4.66 -14.84 -0.53
CA HIS A 94 -5.37 -14.20 -1.63
C HIS A 94 -6.82 -13.92 -1.23
N LEU A 95 -7.05 -12.73 -0.71
CA LEU A 95 -8.38 -12.24 -0.40
C LEU A 95 -8.95 -11.55 -1.63
N ARG A 96 -10.25 -11.74 -1.90
CA ARG A 96 -10.95 -11.02 -2.99
C ARG A 96 -11.10 -9.53 -2.71
N GLN A 97 -11.05 -9.14 -1.45
CA GLN A 97 -11.13 -7.76 -1.01
C GLN A 97 -10.15 -7.52 0.13
N PHE A 98 -9.34 -6.48 0.04
CA PHE A 98 -8.30 -6.17 1.00
C PHE A 98 -8.03 -4.66 1.05
N LEU A 99 -7.36 -4.22 2.11
CA LEU A 99 -6.86 -2.85 2.21
C LEU A 99 -5.56 -2.74 1.42
N LEU A 100 -5.48 -1.70 0.61
CA LEU A 100 -4.30 -1.34 -0.16
C LEU A 100 -3.86 0.06 0.23
N THR A 101 -2.57 0.24 0.39
CA THR A 101 -1.94 1.54 0.64
C THR A 101 -0.91 1.76 -0.46
N GLU A 102 -1.03 2.89 -1.14
CA GLU A 102 -0.20 3.26 -2.27
C GLU A 102 0.35 4.67 -2.07
N GLU A 103 1.57 4.89 -2.50
CA GLU A 103 2.19 6.21 -2.57
C GLU A 103 2.85 6.42 -3.93
N GLU A 104 2.84 7.65 -4.38
CA GLU A 104 3.56 8.10 -5.56
C GLU A 104 4.21 9.45 -5.27
N PHE A 105 5.44 9.63 -5.74
CA PHE A 105 6.15 10.89 -5.58
C PHE A 105 7.09 11.14 -6.76
N ASP A 106 7.35 12.39 -7.03
CA ASP A 106 8.25 12.83 -8.08
C ASP A 106 9.68 13.11 -7.56
N TRP A 107 10.59 13.34 -8.50
CA TRP A 107 11.99 13.63 -8.21
C TRP A 107 12.21 14.84 -7.30
N SER A 108 11.31 15.81 -7.32
CA SER A 108 11.46 17.02 -6.50
C SER A 108 11.37 16.75 -5.00
N MET A 109 10.72 15.67 -4.59
CA MET A 109 10.74 15.23 -3.19
C MET A 109 12.07 14.59 -2.77
N VAL A 110 12.77 13.97 -3.70
CA VAL A 110 14.04 13.29 -3.44
C VAL A 110 15.20 14.28 -3.49
N SER A 111 15.24 15.15 -4.50
CA SER A 111 16.34 16.08 -4.73
C SER A 111 15.84 17.34 -5.46
N PRO A 112 15.27 18.32 -4.73
CA PRO A 112 14.68 19.51 -5.33
C PRO A 112 15.70 20.29 -6.18
N GLY A 113 15.35 20.54 -7.44
CA GLY A 113 16.16 21.35 -8.35
C GLY A 113 17.41 20.66 -8.89
N ALA A 114 17.68 19.41 -8.54
CA ALA A 114 18.80 18.64 -9.08
C ALA A 114 18.41 17.91 -10.37
N GLU A 115 19.43 17.59 -11.18
CA GLU A 115 19.27 16.70 -12.33
C GLU A 115 18.81 15.31 -11.86
N TYR A 116 17.94 14.67 -12.67
CA TYR A 116 17.40 13.35 -12.35
C TYR A 116 18.50 12.29 -12.27
N ASP A 117 18.44 11.49 -11.20
CA ASP A 117 19.35 10.39 -10.91
C ASP A 117 18.53 9.14 -10.58
N GLU A 118 18.56 8.16 -11.46
CA GLU A 118 17.77 6.94 -11.36
C GLU A 118 18.14 6.10 -10.13
N GLU A 119 19.43 6.00 -9.80
CA GLU A 119 19.88 5.21 -8.64
C GLU A 119 19.40 5.84 -7.32
N LYS A 120 19.44 7.17 -7.23
CA LYS A 120 18.89 7.88 -6.07
C LYS A 120 17.39 7.76 -5.97
N MET A 121 16.67 7.85 -7.10
CA MET A 121 15.22 7.67 -7.12
C MET A 121 14.83 6.28 -6.68
N TYR A 122 15.52 5.26 -7.18
CA TYR A 122 15.30 3.87 -6.78
C TYR A 122 15.59 3.66 -5.29
N SER A 123 16.70 4.20 -4.78
CA SER A 123 17.04 4.12 -3.35
C SER A 123 15.97 4.80 -2.48
N ALA A 124 15.53 6.00 -2.87
CA ALA A 124 14.47 6.72 -2.17
C ALA A 124 13.15 5.92 -2.15
N MET A 125 12.77 5.29 -3.26
CA MET A 125 11.59 4.45 -3.32
C MET A 125 11.69 3.28 -2.32
N LEU A 126 12.83 2.59 -2.26
CA LEU A 126 13.03 1.49 -1.30
C LEU A 126 13.00 1.99 0.15
N GLU A 127 13.59 3.15 0.43
CA GLU A 127 13.58 3.77 1.75
C GLU A 127 12.15 4.14 2.20
N HIS A 128 11.33 4.68 1.31
CA HIS A 128 9.92 4.97 1.56
C HIS A 128 9.12 3.71 1.88
N ILE A 129 9.25 2.67 1.07
CA ILE A 129 8.59 1.38 1.31
C ILE A 129 9.00 0.79 2.66
N GLU A 130 10.32 0.78 2.94
CA GLU A 130 10.85 0.23 4.21
C GLU A 130 10.34 1.04 5.41
N ALA A 131 10.34 2.36 5.31
CA ALA A 131 9.86 3.25 6.38
C ALA A 131 8.37 3.05 6.66
N ALA A 132 7.54 2.92 5.61
CA ALA A 132 6.11 2.65 5.74
C ALA A 132 5.85 1.30 6.43
N ILE A 133 6.51 0.23 5.98
CA ILE A 133 6.39 -1.11 6.58
C ILE A 133 6.82 -1.07 8.07
N LYS A 134 7.94 -0.43 8.37
CA LYS A 134 8.45 -0.31 9.75
C LYS A 134 7.49 0.48 10.63
N ALA A 135 6.93 1.58 10.15
CA ALA A 135 5.99 2.41 10.91
C ALA A 135 4.72 1.62 11.27
N MET A 136 4.11 0.97 10.28
CA MET A 136 2.91 0.16 10.49
C MET A 136 3.17 -1.05 11.37
N SER A 137 4.25 -1.80 11.14
CA SER A 137 4.60 -2.98 11.92
C SER A 137 4.92 -2.60 13.38
N ARG A 138 5.66 -1.52 13.61
CA ARG A 138 5.99 -1.04 14.94
C ARG A 138 4.74 -0.69 15.72
N ALA A 139 3.82 0.07 15.14
CA ALA A 139 2.58 0.45 15.80
C ALA A 139 1.74 -0.78 16.18
N VAL A 140 1.65 -1.78 15.29
CA VAL A 140 0.92 -3.01 15.57
C VAL A 140 1.58 -3.83 16.69
N VAL A 141 2.90 -3.96 16.68
CA VAL A 141 3.64 -4.69 17.73
C VAL A 141 3.54 -3.98 19.08
N GLU A 142 3.68 -2.66 19.11
CA GLU A 142 3.57 -1.87 20.34
C GLU A 142 2.20 -1.98 21.02
N HIS A 143 1.13 -2.04 20.25
CA HIS A 143 -0.24 -2.06 20.79
C HIS A 143 -0.83 -3.47 20.93
N HIS A 144 -0.34 -4.44 20.14
CA HIS A 144 -0.97 -5.76 20.00
C HIS A 144 0.03 -6.93 20.04
N GLY A 145 1.29 -6.71 20.45
CA GLY A 145 2.35 -7.72 20.46
C GLY A 145 1.94 -9.00 21.19
N GLU A 146 1.44 -8.88 22.42
CA GLU A 146 0.99 -10.04 23.22
C GLU A 146 -0.13 -10.83 22.54
N THR A 147 -1.06 -10.13 21.87
CA THR A 147 -2.14 -10.77 21.10
C THR A 147 -1.59 -11.55 19.91
N LEU A 148 -0.62 -10.98 19.21
CA LEU A 148 0.02 -11.61 18.06
C LEU A 148 0.86 -12.82 18.47
N GLU A 149 1.64 -12.71 19.54
CA GLU A 149 2.43 -13.81 20.09
C GLU A 149 1.53 -14.96 20.53
N SER A 150 0.45 -14.67 21.22
CA SER A 150 -0.54 -15.67 21.63
C SER A 150 -1.21 -16.34 20.44
N ALA A 151 -1.50 -15.60 19.37
CA ALA A 151 -2.19 -16.14 18.19
C ALA A 151 -1.27 -16.98 17.29
N PHE A 152 0.00 -16.58 17.14
CA PHE A 152 0.92 -17.18 16.18
C PHE A 152 2.06 -17.98 16.83
N GLY A 153 2.19 -17.93 18.16
CA GLY A 153 3.25 -18.66 18.90
C GLY A 153 4.67 -18.23 18.53
N ARG A 154 4.86 -16.97 18.11
CA ARG A 154 6.15 -16.42 17.65
C ARG A 154 6.43 -15.09 18.35
N ASP A 155 7.69 -14.88 18.69
CA ASP A 155 8.18 -13.56 19.09
C ASP A 155 8.10 -12.61 17.90
N VAL A 156 7.25 -11.58 18.02
CA VAL A 156 7.04 -10.56 17.00
C VAL A 156 7.78 -9.25 17.31
N ALA A 157 8.38 -9.11 18.50
CA ALA A 157 9.02 -7.88 18.94
C ALA A 157 10.19 -7.45 18.04
N GLY A 158 10.87 -8.42 17.41
CA GLY A 158 11.99 -8.16 16.50
C GLY A 158 11.58 -7.78 15.08
N LEU A 159 10.30 -7.90 14.69
CA LEU A 159 9.85 -7.66 13.31
C LEU A 159 10.10 -6.23 12.80
N PRO A 160 9.84 -5.17 13.58
CA PRO A 160 10.03 -3.80 13.11
C PRO A 160 11.50 -3.40 12.87
N HIS A 161 12.44 -4.20 13.37
CA HIS A 161 13.88 -3.92 13.32
C HIS A 161 14.62 -4.74 12.25
N ARG A 162 13.93 -5.69 11.61
CA ARG A 162 14.54 -6.47 10.53
C ARG A 162 14.51 -5.64 9.25
N SER A 163 15.68 -5.26 8.76
CA SER A 163 15.82 -4.81 7.37
C SER A 163 15.48 -5.99 6.44
N PRO A 164 14.83 -5.75 5.29
CA PRO A 164 14.71 -6.79 4.28
C PRO A 164 16.12 -7.31 3.99
N SER A 165 16.36 -8.59 4.22
CA SER A 165 17.64 -9.20 3.88
C SER A 165 17.84 -8.98 2.39
N ALA A 166 18.90 -8.25 2.04
CA ALA A 166 19.38 -8.21 0.68
C ALA A 166 19.54 -9.68 0.25
N THR A 167 18.66 -10.13 -0.60
CA THR A 167 18.80 -11.45 -1.21
C THR A 167 20.09 -11.37 -1.98
N GLN A 168 21.16 -11.99 -1.44
CA GLN A 168 22.40 -12.17 -2.17
C GLN A 168 22.01 -12.75 -3.52
N ARG A 169 22.15 -11.95 -4.58
CA ARG A 169 22.23 -12.49 -5.93
C ARG A 169 23.52 -13.28 -5.96
N THR A 170 23.45 -14.55 -5.63
CA THR A 170 24.47 -15.50 -6.03
C THR A 170 24.35 -15.58 -7.54
N GLY A 171 25.26 -14.89 -8.23
CA GLY A 171 25.51 -15.12 -9.63
C GLY A 171 26.02 -16.55 -9.79
N GLU A 172 25.38 -17.30 -10.64
CA GLU A 172 25.93 -18.32 -11.50
C GLU A 172 25.19 -18.27 -12.83
#